data_6e66775d2dd925c524596f9faf46a82b
#
_entry.id   6e66775d2dd925c524596f9faf46a82b
#
_cell.length_a   1.000
_cell.length_b   1.000
_cell.length_c   1.000
_cell.angle_alpha   90.00
_cell.angle_beta   90.00
_cell.angle_gamma   90.00
#
_symmetry.space_group_name_H-M   'P 1'
#
loop_
_entity.id
_entity.type
_entity.pdbx_description
1 polymer ?
#
loop_
_entity_poly.entity_id
_entity_poly.type
_entity_poly.pdbx_seq_one_letter_code
_entity_poly.pdbx_strand_id
1 'polypeptide(L)'
;MAEKLIPLEDAQSIVLSHVAPTDLVEIPVWQAAGLPLAEDAVADIDISPFANSAMDGYAVRSADLTQASGEAPVTLDVIGHEAAGHVFEGVVGVGDAVRIMTGAPVPEGADAVVKYEIVEVLDGDGNEGSHVSFSAPAKVGENVRSVSYTHLTLPTIA
;
A
#
# COMPACT_ATOMS: atom_id res chain seq x y z
N MET A 1 23.69 -59.79 9.50
CA MET A 1 24.15 -58.81 8.50
C MET A 1 23.74 -57.45 9.01
N ALA A 2 24.68 -56.52 9.24
CA ALA A 2 24.31 -55.16 9.65
C ALA A 2 23.59 -54.47 8.48
N GLU A 3 22.38 -53.99 8.72
CA GLU A 3 21.65 -53.15 7.76
C GLU A 3 22.52 -51.92 7.43
N LYS A 4 22.85 -51.72 6.19
CA LYS A 4 23.62 -50.57 5.72
C LYS A 4 22.68 -49.36 5.75
N LEU A 5 22.85 -48.47 6.73
CA LEU A 5 22.17 -47.18 6.78
C LEU A 5 22.53 -46.34 5.54
N ILE A 6 21.55 -45.74 4.92
CA ILE A 6 21.72 -44.83 3.81
C ILE A 6 21.65 -43.37 4.31
N PRO A 7 22.33 -42.40 3.67
CA PRO A 7 22.17 -40.99 3.95
C PRO A 7 20.71 -40.52 3.83
N LEU A 8 20.34 -39.46 4.57
CA LEU A 8 18.97 -38.92 4.54
C LEU A 8 18.56 -38.47 3.15
N GLU A 9 19.46 -37.83 2.44
CA GLU A 9 19.26 -37.31 1.07
C GLU A 9 18.97 -38.45 0.07
N ASP A 10 19.67 -39.56 0.24
CA ASP A 10 19.45 -40.76 -0.60
C ASP A 10 18.08 -41.37 -0.29
N ALA A 11 17.71 -41.44 1.00
CA ALA A 11 16.39 -41.93 1.41
C ALA A 11 15.26 -41.05 0.88
N GLN A 12 15.39 -39.73 0.96
CA GLN A 12 14.44 -38.79 0.39
C GLN A 12 14.30 -38.96 -1.13
N SER A 13 15.43 -39.05 -1.84
CA SER A 13 15.44 -39.27 -3.30
C SER A 13 14.74 -40.54 -3.69
N ILE A 14 14.96 -41.65 -2.94
CA ILE A 14 14.29 -42.93 -3.17
C ILE A 14 12.78 -42.80 -2.99
N VAL A 15 12.32 -42.17 -1.88
CA VAL A 15 10.89 -41.97 -1.64
C VAL A 15 10.27 -41.14 -2.76
N LEU A 16 10.86 -39.97 -3.07
CA LEU A 16 10.34 -39.06 -4.10
C LEU A 16 10.32 -39.69 -5.52
N SER A 17 11.22 -40.62 -5.81
CA SER A 17 11.20 -41.34 -7.09
C SER A 17 10.06 -42.34 -7.26
N HIS A 18 9.37 -42.68 -6.14
CA HIS A 18 8.26 -43.62 -6.13
C HIS A 18 6.90 -42.99 -5.94
N VAL A 19 6.85 -41.63 -5.80
CA VAL A 19 5.60 -40.89 -5.73
C VAL A 19 5.42 -40.05 -6.99
N ALA A 20 4.19 -39.94 -7.44
CA ALA A 20 3.80 -39.05 -8.53
C ALA A 20 2.72 -38.09 -8.02
N PRO A 21 2.62 -36.89 -8.60
CA PRO A 21 1.48 -36.02 -8.35
C PRO A 21 0.16 -36.76 -8.57
N THR A 22 -0.83 -36.46 -7.74
CA THR A 22 -2.20 -36.97 -7.96
C THR A 22 -2.87 -36.19 -9.08
N ASP A 23 -4.01 -36.73 -9.59
CA ASP A 23 -4.80 -36.02 -10.58
C ASP A 23 -5.29 -34.68 -10.07
N LEU A 24 -5.38 -33.67 -10.94
CA LEU A 24 -5.93 -32.37 -10.67
C LEU A 24 -7.45 -32.47 -10.55
N VAL A 25 -8.02 -31.77 -9.57
CA VAL A 25 -9.46 -31.70 -9.37
C VAL A 25 -9.90 -30.27 -9.19
N GLU A 26 -11.03 -29.90 -9.79
CA GLU A 26 -11.69 -28.63 -9.53
C GLU A 26 -12.69 -28.80 -8.39
N ILE A 27 -12.52 -27.99 -7.34
CA ILE A 27 -13.40 -27.99 -6.19
C ILE A 27 -13.72 -26.55 -5.76
N PRO A 28 -14.87 -26.32 -5.10
CA PRO A 28 -15.16 -25.01 -4.52
C PRO A 28 -14.07 -24.55 -3.55
N VAL A 29 -13.71 -23.27 -3.58
CA VAL A 29 -12.59 -22.73 -2.77
C VAL A 29 -12.74 -23.01 -1.27
N TRP A 30 -13.98 -23.02 -0.73
CA TRP A 30 -14.25 -23.34 0.69
C TRP A 30 -14.02 -24.82 1.06
N GLN A 31 -13.85 -25.70 0.08
CA GLN A 31 -13.49 -27.11 0.28
C GLN A 31 -11.99 -27.35 0.08
N ALA A 32 -11.25 -26.36 -0.40
CA ALA A 32 -9.83 -26.49 -0.74
C ALA A 32 -8.89 -26.29 0.49
N ALA A 33 -9.42 -26.00 1.67
CA ALA A 33 -8.61 -25.80 2.87
C ALA A 33 -7.74 -27.05 3.16
N GLY A 34 -6.42 -26.84 3.22
CA GLY A 34 -5.44 -27.91 3.49
C GLY A 34 -5.00 -28.70 2.26
N LEU A 35 -5.47 -28.35 1.07
CA LEU A 35 -5.02 -28.94 -0.21
C LEU A 35 -3.98 -28.04 -0.87
N PRO A 36 -2.97 -28.63 -1.53
CA PRO A 36 -2.03 -27.88 -2.34
C PRO A 36 -2.71 -27.34 -3.61
N LEU A 37 -2.29 -26.15 -4.06
CA LEU A 37 -2.68 -25.65 -5.37
C LEU A 37 -2.03 -26.47 -6.47
N ALA A 38 -2.80 -26.78 -7.51
CA ALA A 38 -2.32 -27.50 -8.69
C ALA A 38 -1.53 -26.59 -9.64
N GLU A 39 -1.85 -25.30 -9.64
CA GLU A 39 -1.23 -24.26 -10.47
C GLU A 39 -1.00 -23.00 -9.63
N ASP A 40 -0.05 -22.18 -10.04
CA ASP A 40 0.19 -20.90 -9.41
C ASP A 40 -1.04 -19.99 -9.53
N ALA A 41 -1.46 -19.38 -8.42
CA ALA A 41 -2.50 -18.37 -8.43
C ALA A 41 -1.88 -17.03 -8.86
N VAL A 42 -2.16 -16.59 -10.07
CA VAL A 42 -1.66 -15.33 -10.63
C VAL A 42 -2.79 -14.32 -10.63
N ALA A 43 -2.52 -13.13 -10.09
CA ALA A 43 -3.47 -12.00 -10.16
C ALA A 43 -3.56 -11.50 -11.62
N ASP A 44 -4.78 -11.27 -12.08
CA ASP A 44 -5.08 -10.71 -13.41
C ASP A 44 -5.20 -9.18 -13.41
N ILE A 45 -5.16 -8.56 -12.23
CA ILE A 45 -5.20 -7.12 -12.02
C ILE A 45 -4.16 -6.70 -10.97
N ASP A 46 -3.70 -5.46 -11.05
CA ASP A 46 -2.93 -4.82 -9.99
C ASP A 46 -3.80 -4.59 -8.74
N ILE A 47 -3.29 -4.95 -7.55
CA ILE A 47 -3.92 -4.71 -6.25
C ILE A 47 -2.92 -3.92 -5.38
N SER A 48 -3.12 -2.63 -5.16
CA SER A 48 -4.11 -1.66 -5.66
C SER A 48 -3.77 -1.19 -7.10
N PRO A 49 -4.78 -0.86 -7.94
CA PRO A 49 -4.53 -0.43 -9.32
C PRO A 49 -4.01 1.01 -9.45
N PHE A 50 -3.95 1.75 -8.36
CA PHE A 50 -3.44 3.13 -8.29
C PHE A 50 -2.60 3.33 -7.03
N ALA A 51 -1.74 4.33 -7.05
CA ALA A 51 -1.06 4.81 -5.86
C ALA A 51 -2.09 5.40 -4.89
N ASN A 52 -2.02 5.01 -3.61
CA ASN A 52 -2.99 5.42 -2.62
C ASN A 52 -2.36 5.89 -1.32
N SER A 53 -3.13 6.63 -0.53
CA SER A 53 -2.69 7.11 0.77
C SER A 53 -2.59 5.97 1.79
N ALA A 54 -1.50 5.95 2.53
CA ALA A 54 -1.32 5.06 3.68
C ALA A 54 -1.97 5.59 4.97
N MET A 55 -2.34 6.88 5.00
CA MET A 55 -2.80 7.61 6.18
C MET A 55 -3.94 8.56 5.82
N ASP A 56 -4.72 8.95 6.83
CA ASP A 56 -5.60 10.11 6.76
C ASP A 56 -4.75 11.38 6.87
N GLY A 57 -4.97 12.36 6.00
CA GLY A 57 -4.12 13.53 5.99
C GLY A 57 -4.38 14.48 4.84
N TYR A 58 -3.30 15.07 4.35
CA TYR A 58 -3.30 15.98 3.21
C TYR A 58 -2.32 15.50 2.14
N ALA A 59 -2.81 15.29 0.93
CA ALA A 59 -2.00 15.06 -0.25
C ALA A 59 -1.42 16.40 -0.70
N VAL A 60 -0.10 16.45 -0.84
CA VAL A 60 0.66 17.68 -1.08
C VAL A 60 1.78 17.44 -2.08
N ARG A 61 2.35 18.50 -2.59
CA ARG A 61 3.63 18.48 -3.30
C ARG A 61 4.75 18.62 -2.26
N SER A 62 5.58 17.61 -2.11
CA SER A 62 6.70 17.63 -1.16
C SER A 62 7.65 18.81 -1.40
N ALA A 63 7.77 19.26 -2.66
CA ALA A 63 8.57 20.41 -3.05
C ALA A 63 8.13 21.72 -2.34
N ASP A 64 6.84 21.87 -2.06
CA ASP A 64 6.31 23.07 -1.41
C ASP A 64 6.66 23.11 0.09
N LEU A 65 6.94 21.95 0.68
CA LEU A 65 7.26 21.81 2.10
C LEU A 65 8.76 21.75 2.41
N THR A 66 9.64 21.90 1.43
CA THR A 66 11.09 21.74 1.61
C THR A 66 11.69 22.68 2.65
N GLN A 67 11.10 23.84 2.87
CA GLN A 67 11.53 24.87 3.84
C GLN A 67 10.69 24.88 5.13
N ALA A 68 9.68 24.00 5.22
CA ALA A 68 8.81 23.96 6.40
C ALA A 68 9.59 23.57 7.66
N SER A 69 9.39 24.30 8.72
CA SER A 69 9.96 24.04 10.04
C SER A 69 9.03 24.55 11.16
N GLY A 70 9.30 24.15 12.40
CA GLY A 70 8.53 24.66 13.55
C GLY A 70 8.62 26.17 13.76
N GLU A 71 9.72 26.82 13.30
CA GLU A 71 9.92 28.27 13.38
C GLU A 71 9.38 29.00 12.13
N ALA A 72 9.31 28.32 11.00
CA ALA A 72 8.81 28.84 9.72
C ALA A 72 7.89 27.80 9.06
N PRO A 73 6.66 27.64 9.55
CA PRO A 73 5.71 26.73 8.95
C PRO A 73 5.25 27.21 7.58
N VAL A 74 4.91 26.28 6.71
CA VAL A 74 4.38 26.55 5.37
C VAL A 74 2.86 26.38 5.41
N THR A 75 2.13 27.35 4.89
CA THR A 75 0.66 27.29 4.78
C THR A 75 0.28 26.90 3.35
N LEU A 76 -0.67 25.96 3.22
CA LEU A 76 -1.26 25.54 1.94
C LEU A 76 -2.77 25.71 1.98
N ASP A 77 -3.36 25.91 0.82
CA ASP A 77 -4.81 26.03 0.60
C ASP A 77 -5.42 24.66 0.35
N VAL A 78 -6.45 24.27 1.07
CA VAL A 78 -7.17 23.01 0.83
C VAL A 78 -8.16 23.22 -0.30
N ILE A 79 -7.87 22.64 -1.47
CA ILE A 79 -8.63 22.83 -2.70
C ILE A 79 -9.67 21.74 -2.98
N GLY A 80 -9.75 20.74 -2.12
CA GLY A 80 -10.71 19.64 -2.27
C GLY A 80 -10.44 18.49 -1.32
N HIS A 81 -11.17 17.40 -1.50
CA HIS A 81 -11.01 16.20 -0.69
C HIS A 81 -11.14 14.91 -1.51
N GLU A 82 -10.43 13.90 -1.07
CA GLU A 82 -10.49 12.51 -1.53
C GLU A 82 -11.04 11.64 -0.40
N ALA A 83 -12.24 11.12 -0.56
CA ALA A 83 -12.90 10.26 0.41
C ALA A 83 -13.41 8.97 -0.25
N ALA A 84 -13.86 8.03 0.55
CA ALA A 84 -14.44 6.79 0.02
C ALA A 84 -15.60 7.09 -0.94
N GLY A 85 -15.47 6.64 -2.20
CA GLY A 85 -16.48 6.86 -3.24
C GLY A 85 -16.47 8.25 -3.88
N HIS A 86 -15.51 9.11 -3.54
CA HIS A 86 -15.34 10.43 -4.14
C HIS A 86 -13.90 10.57 -4.63
N VAL A 87 -13.74 10.96 -5.89
CA VAL A 87 -12.44 11.21 -6.52
C VAL A 87 -12.31 12.71 -6.80
N PHE A 88 -11.20 13.29 -6.38
CA PHE A 88 -10.87 14.68 -6.72
C PHE A 88 -10.37 14.76 -8.17
N GLU A 89 -11.10 15.46 -9.03
CA GLU A 89 -10.79 15.55 -10.46
C GLU A 89 -9.81 16.69 -10.81
N GLY A 90 -9.25 17.38 -9.80
CA GLY A 90 -8.30 18.48 -9.99
C GLY A 90 -6.84 18.02 -9.98
N VAL A 91 -5.94 19.00 -10.11
CA VAL A 91 -4.49 18.82 -10.01
C VAL A 91 -3.98 19.65 -8.82
N VAL A 92 -3.16 19.04 -7.98
CA VAL A 92 -2.52 19.72 -6.86
C VAL A 92 -1.39 20.61 -7.37
N GLY A 93 -1.61 21.91 -7.36
CA GLY A 93 -0.67 22.94 -7.79
C GLY A 93 0.31 23.37 -6.69
N VAL A 94 1.07 24.42 -6.98
CA VAL A 94 1.96 25.07 -5.99
C VAL A 94 1.11 25.78 -4.94
N GLY A 95 1.32 25.47 -3.68
CA GLY A 95 0.57 26.07 -2.58
C GLY A 95 -0.76 25.38 -2.25
N ASP A 96 -1.08 24.29 -2.94
CA ASP A 96 -2.33 23.54 -2.74
C ASP A 96 -2.13 22.28 -1.90
N ALA A 97 -3.20 21.88 -1.23
CA ALA A 97 -3.34 20.60 -0.55
C ALA A 97 -4.73 20.00 -0.83
N VAL A 98 -4.84 18.68 -0.81
CA VAL A 98 -6.12 17.97 -0.90
C VAL A 98 -6.29 17.09 0.33
N ARG A 99 -7.41 17.26 1.04
CA ARG A 99 -7.76 16.38 2.15
C ARG A 99 -7.94 14.96 1.63
N ILE A 100 -7.22 13.98 2.20
CA ILE A 100 -7.21 12.60 1.72
C ILE A 100 -7.42 11.61 2.86
N MET A 101 -8.14 10.54 2.57
CA MET A 101 -8.37 9.43 3.50
C MET A 101 -7.51 8.22 3.12
N THR A 102 -7.23 7.37 4.09
CA THR A 102 -6.48 6.13 3.91
C THR A 102 -7.10 5.26 2.83
N GLY A 103 -6.29 4.82 1.87
CA GLY A 103 -6.72 3.99 0.74
C GLY A 103 -7.26 4.77 -0.46
N ALA A 104 -7.51 6.07 -0.33
CA ALA A 104 -7.94 6.91 -1.44
C ALA A 104 -6.79 7.14 -2.44
N PRO A 105 -7.08 7.28 -3.75
CA PRO A 105 -6.05 7.55 -4.75
C PRO A 105 -5.33 8.87 -4.47
N VAL A 106 -4.02 8.89 -4.68
CA VAL A 106 -3.25 10.13 -4.56
C VAL A 106 -3.56 11.01 -5.77
N PRO A 107 -4.04 12.27 -5.56
CA PRO A 107 -4.39 13.15 -6.67
C PRO A 107 -3.20 13.48 -7.57
N GLU A 108 -3.49 13.77 -8.83
CA GLU A 108 -2.47 14.26 -9.76
C GLU A 108 -1.80 15.53 -9.23
N GLY A 109 -0.47 15.61 -9.38
CA GLY A 109 0.35 16.71 -8.87
C GLY A 109 0.87 16.53 -7.45
N ALA A 110 0.20 15.73 -6.61
CA ALA A 110 0.71 15.38 -5.28
C ALA A 110 1.70 14.21 -5.36
N ASP A 111 2.72 14.24 -4.50
CA ASP A 111 3.74 13.19 -4.39
C ASP A 111 4.00 12.74 -2.95
N ALA A 112 3.29 13.30 -1.99
CA ALA A 112 3.37 12.95 -0.57
C ALA A 112 2.04 13.12 0.14
N VAL A 113 1.85 12.40 1.25
CA VAL A 113 0.74 12.60 2.18
C VAL A 113 1.28 12.90 3.57
N VAL A 114 0.86 14.04 4.12
CA VAL A 114 1.19 14.43 5.50
C VAL A 114 0.01 14.07 6.40
N LYS A 115 0.30 13.38 7.50
CA LYS A 115 -0.73 12.92 8.45
C LYS A 115 -1.50 14.08 9.05
N TYR A 116 -2.81 13.90 9.19
CA TYR A 116 -3.69 14.91 9.76
C TYR A 116 -3.26 15.37 11.17
N GLU A 117 -2.79 14.44 12.00
CA GLU A 117 -2.46 14.68 13.40
C GLU A 117 -1.29 15.65 13.62
N ILE A 118 -0.47 15.86 12.59
CA ILE A 118 0.70 16.76 12.65
C ILE A 118 0.54 18.02 11.83
N VAL A 119 -0.66 18.26 11.30
CA VAL A 119 -1.01 19.44 10.51
C VAL A 119 -1.90 20.35 11.37
N GLU A 120 -1.65 21.64 11.38
CA GLU A 120 -2.47 22.62 12.06
C GLU A 120 -3.49 23.20 11.08
N VAL A 121 -4.77 23.15 11.43
CA VAL A 121 -5.83 23.83 10.68
C VAL A 121 -5.91 25.26 11.18
N LEU A 122 -5.59 26.23 10.32
CA LEU A 122 -5.55 27.64 10.68
C LEU A 122 -6.93 28.28 10.69
N ASP A 123 -7.79 27.83 9.78
CA ASP A 123 -9.19 28.28 9.68
C ASP A 123 -10.06 27.20 9.04
N GLY A 124 -11.37 27.37 9.06
CA GLY A 124 -12.32 26.40 8.54
C GLY A 124 -12.37 25.10 9.35
N ASP A 125 -12.65 24.00 8.69
CA ASP A 125 -12.78 22.66 9.27
C ASP A 125 -11.73 21.67 8.76
N GLY A 126 -10.72 22.17 8.03
CA GLY A 126 -9.67 21.36 7.40
C GLY A 126 -10.08 20.70 6.09
N ASN A 127 -11.25 21.03 5.56
CA ASN A 127 -11.72 20.63 4.24
C ASN A 127 -11.54 21.76 3.21
N GLU A 128 -12.14 21.61 2.04
CA GLU A 128 -12.05 22.59 0.95
C GLU A 128 -12.36 24.00 1.42
N GLY A 129 -11.51 24.94 1.05
CA GLY A 129 -11.59 26.36 1.44
C GLY A 129 -10.90 26.68 2.76
N SER A 130 -10.32 25.70 3.46
CA SER A 130 -9.50 25.89 4.66
C SER A 130 -8.04 26.15 4.32
N HIS A 131 -7.31 26.80 5.26
CA HIS A 131 -5.86 26.90 5.21
C HIS A 131 -5.25 25.97 6.27
N VAL A 132 -4.22 25.24 5.87
CA VAL A 132 -3.52 24.27 6.73
C VAL A 132 -2.02 24.55 6.77
N SER A 133 -1.42 24.32 7.93
CA SER A 133 -0.03 24.69 8.22
C SER A 133 0.81 23.44 8.50
N PHE A 134 1.98 23.38 7.88
CA PHE A 134 2.94 22.30 7.98
C PHE A 134 4.23 22.80 8.63
N SER A 135 4.63 22.20 9.73
CA SER A 135 5.82 22.58 10.51
C SER A 135 7.04 21.69 10.25
N ALA A 136 6.97 20.80 9.24
CA ALA A 136 8.09 19.94 8.85
C ALA A 136 8.05 19.65 7.34
N PRO A 137 9.22 19.41 6.71
CA PRO A 137 9.27 19.00 5.31
C PRO A 137 8.71 17.59 5.13
N ALA A 138 8.11 17.33 3.99
CA ALA A 138 7.70 16.01 3.55
C ALA A 138 8.66 15.46 2.49
N LYS A 139 8.81 14.13 2.43
CA LYS A 139 9.62 13.46 1.40
C LYS A 139 8.73 12.96 0.27
N VAL A 140 9.27 12.93 -0.95
CA VAL A 140 8.61 12.26 -2.08
C VAL A 140 8.26 10.82 -1.71
N GLY A 141 7.01 10.42 -1.92
CA GLY A 141 6.50 9.10 -1.58
C GLY A 141 6.14 8.91 -0.11
N GLU A 142 6.26 9.92 0.74
CA GLU A 142 5.91 9.81 2.16
C GLU A 142 4.43 9.47 2.32
N ASN A 143 4.14 8.38 3.06
CA ASN A 143 2.81 7.83 3.28
C ASN A 143 2.01 7.53 1.98
N VAL A 144 2.70 7.29 0.86
CA VAL A 144 2.10 6.86 -0.40
C VAL A 144 2.44 5.39 -0.64
N ARG A 145 1.43 4.56 -0.90
CA ARG A 145 1.59 3.19 -1.36
C ARG A 145 1.53 3.18 -2.89
N SER A 146 2.56 2.64 -3.52
CA SER A 146 2.59 2.50 -4.98
C SER A 146 1.57 1.48 -5.48
N VAL A 147 1.33 1.48 -6.80
CA VAL A 147 0.56 0.44 -7.50
C VAL A 147 1.09 -0.95 -7.13
N SER A 148 0.20 -1.89 -6.92
CA SER A 148 0.53 -3.27 -6.51
C SER A 148 1.34 -3.38 -5.21
N TYR A 149 1.32 -2.36 -4.35
CA TYR A 149 1.99 -2.42 -3.06
C TYR A 149 1.34 -3.47 -2.16
N THR A 150 2.09 -4.54 -1.85
CA THR A 150 1.66 -5.62 -0.95
C THR A 150 2.56 -5.64 0.28
N HIS A 151 2.00 -5.41 1.47
CA HIS A 151 2.72 -5.45 2.76
C HIS A 151 2.39 -6.69 3.60
N LEU A 152 1.45 -7.53 3.14
CA LEU A 152 1.09 -8.78 3.79
C LEU A 152 1.99 -9.90 3.23
N THR A 153 2.96 -10.32 4.03
CA THR A 153 3.63 -11.60 3.81
C THR A 153 2.84 -12.64 4.59
N LEU A 154 1.99 -13.40 3.91
CA LEU A 154 1.39 -14.58 4.52
C LEU A 154 2.50 -15.62 4.71
N PRO A 155 2.59 -16.28 5.90
CA PRO A 155 3.53 -17.37 6.06
C PRO A 155 3.18 -18.44 5.03
N THR A 156 4.13 -18.72 4.15
CA THR A 156 4.03 -19.88 3.26
C THR A 156 4.09 -21.11 4.15
N ILE A 157 2.97 -21.78 4.32
CA ILE A 157 2.94 -23.08 4.95
C ILE A 157 3.48 -24.05 3.88
N ALA A 158 4.73 -24.41 4.06
CA ALA A 158 5.33 -25.50 3.30
C ALA A 158 4.92 -26.85 3.89
#